data_052f1577dfb2b6225add7c43b6f39b59
#
_entry.id   052f1577dfb2b6225add7c43b6f39b59
#
_cell.length_a   1.000
_cell.length_b   1.000
_cell.length_c   1.000
_cell.angle_alpha   90.00
_cell.angle_beta   90.00
_cell.angle_gamma   90.00
#
_symmetry.space_group_name_H-M   'P 1'
#
loop_
_entity.id
_entity.type
_entity.pdbx_description
1 polymer ?
#
loop_
_entity_poly.entity_id
_entity_poly.type
_entity_poly.pdbx_seq_one_letter_code
_entity_poly.pdbx_strand_id
1 'polypeptide(L)'
;MLLPGMDGSGELFAPLIQALGSDLHTQVVRYPAQQPLGYAPLMDQVRQQLPLGRPFILLGESFSGPIAISLAADRPAGLRGLVLCCTFVRNPHPRLAWLSGLLPLLSPRQAPRALLSQLLLGRFATPALNQALVDALAPLSSATLQARLRAVLDVDATGHLQRIQVPLLYLQAAEDRLVPADAARLIERYSGDFRCLRLEAPHCLLQARPHEAAQALEGFAKTVGIDQGDQVAGRSTSSRGCSE
;
A
#
# COMPACT_ATOMS: atom_id res chain seq x y z
N MET A 1 -0.66 4.72 8.64
CA MET A 1 0.45 4.98 7.71
C MET A 1 0.18 4.24 6.41
N LEU A 2 0.27 4.92 5.26
CA LEU A 2 -0.10 4.40 3.94
C LEU A 2 1.14 4.27 3.06
N LEU A 3 1.40 3.07 2.54
CA LEU A 3 2.50 2.76 1.62
C LEU A 3 1.94 2.59 0.20
N PRO A 4 2.41 3.40 -0.77
CA PRO A 4 1.81 3.50 -2.10
C PRO A 4 2.10 2.29 -3.00
N GLY A 5 1.35 2.19 -4.09
CA GLY A 5 1.59 1.24 -5.17
C GLY A 5 2.89 1.48 -5.94
N MET A 6 2.95 0.93 -7.14
CA MET A 6 4.14 0.97 -8.03
C MET A 6 4.56 2.39 -8.42
N ASP A 7 3.61 3.34 -8.51
CA ASP A 7 3.85 4.75 -8.80
C ASP A 7 4.72 5.42 -7.72
N GLY A 8 4.51 5.05 -6.46
CA GLY A 8 5.25 5.55 -5.30
C GLY A 8 4.93 6.99 -4.91
N SER A 9 4.03 7.68 -5.61
CA SER A 9 3.72 9.09 -5.36
C SER A 9 2.91 9.30 -4.08
N GLY A 10 2.03 8.35 -3.77
CA GLY A 10 1.01 8.46 -2.72
C GLY A 10 -0.16 9.36 -3.08
N GLU A 11 -0.15 10.01 -4.25
CA GLU A 11 -1.24 10.90 -4.68
C GLU A 11 -2.53 10.12 -4.95
N LEU A 12 -2.41 8.85 -5.34
CA LEU A 12 -3.57 7.98 -5.57
C LEU A 12 -4.37 7.67 -4.29
N PHE A 13 -3.84 7.96 -3.10
CA PHE A 13 -4.61 7.84 -1.86
C PHE A 13 -5.60 9.00 -1.60
N ALA A 14 -5.60 10.06 -2.40
CA ALA A 14 -6.44 11.22 -2.17
C ALA A 14 -7.94 10.88 -1.99
N PRO A 15 -8.57 10.02 -2.82
CA PRO A 15 -9.97 9.64 -2.61
C PRO A 15 -10.20 8.90 -1.28
N LEU A 16 -9.31 7.99 -0.89
CA LEU A 16 -9.40 7.28 0.39
C LEU A 16 -9.24 8.24 1.57
N ILE A 17 -8.26 9.15 1.52
CA ILE A 17 -8.00 10.13 2.58
C ILE A 17 -9.21 11.05 2.76
N GLN A 18 -9.83 11.47 1.65
CA GLN A 18 -11.05 12.26 1.68
C GLN A 18 -12.21 11.49 2.31
N ALA A 19 -12.36 10.19 2.00
CA ALA A 19 -13.40 9.34 2.55
C ALA A 19 -13.22 9.04 4.05
N LEU A 20 -11.97 8.91 4.54
CA LEU A 20 -11.64 8.76 5.96
C LEU A 20 -11.89 10.05 6.77
N GLY A 21 -11.89 11.22 6.12
CA GLY A 21 -12.13 12.49 6.78
C GLY A 21 -11.13 12.75 7.93
N SER A 22 -11.68 13.11 9.11
CA SER A 22 -10.91 13.35 10.34
C SER A 22 -10.81 12.13 11.24
N ASP A 23 -11.45 11.02 10.90
CA ASP A 23 -11.62 9.87 11.79
C ASP A 23 -10.33 9.11 12.03
N LEU A 24 -9.45 9.08 11.00
CA LEU A 24 -8.13 8.48 11.11
C LEU A 24 -7.05 9.43 10.58
N HIS A 25 -6.08 9.76 11.43
CA HIS A 25 -4.92 10.54 10.99
C HIS A 25 -4.08 9.71 9.99
N THR A 26 -3.93 10.21 8.77
CA THR A 26 -3.19 9.53 7.70
C THR A 26 -1.80 10.13 7.52
N GLN A 27 -0.79 9.25 7.46
CA GLN A 27 0.58 9.57 7.05
C GLN A 27 0.88 8.80 5.77
N VAL A 28 1.15 9.52 4.69
CA VAL A 28 1.44 8.91 3.38
C VAL A 28 2.94 8.90 3.15
N VAL A 29 3.49 7.74 2.86
CA VAL A 29 4.88 7.58 2.41
C VAL A 29 4.98 7.87 0.93
N ARG A 30 6.09 8.48 0.52
CA ARG A 30 6.42 8.71 -0.88
C ARG A 30 7.75 8.04 -1.21
N TYR A 31 7.81 7.36 -2.34
CA TYR A 31 9.04 6.78 -2.86
C TYR A 31 9.65 7.67 -3.95
N PRO A 32 10.98 7.78 -4.02
CA PRO A 32 11.64 8.61 -5.02
C PRO A 32 11.30 8.16 -6.44
N ALA A 33 10.73 9.06 -7.24
CA ALA A 33 10.31 8.75 -8.61
C ALA A 33 11.48 8.61 -9.61
N GLN A 34 12.65 9.17 -9.28
CA GLN A 34 13.81 9.21 -10.14
C GLN A 34 14.96 8.29 -9.69
N GLN A 35 14.78 7.56 -8.58
CA GLN A 35 15.79 6.66 -8.05
C GLN A 35 15.37 5.20 -8.28
N PRO A 36 16.18 4.36 -8.92
CA PRO A 36 15.84 2.98 -9.24
C PRO A 36 16.02 2.05 -8.04
N LEU A 37 15.24 2.29 -6.99
CA LEU A 37 15.26 1.53 -5.75
C LEU A 37 14.34 0.31 -5.82
N GLY A 38 14.84 -0.84 -5.36
CA GLY A 38 14.07 -2.05 -5.08
C GLY A 38 13.55 -2.08 -3.65
N TYR A 39 13.09 -3.26 -3.18
CA TYR A 39 12.43 -3.39 -1.88
C TYR A 39 13.31 -3.04 -0.68
N ALA A 40 14.56 -3.54 -0.61
CA ALA A 40 15.39 -3.33 0.57
C ALA A 40 15.65 -1.85 0.90
N PRO A 41 16.16 -1.01 -0.03
CA PRO A 41 16.34 0.41 0.28
C PRO A 41 15.03 1.17 0.49
N LEU A 42 13.92 0.79 -0.15
CA LEU A 42 12.62 1.39 0.13
C LEU A 42 12.11 1.02 1.53
N MET A 43 12.32 -0.22 1.97
CA MET A 43 11.97 -0.67 3.32
C MET A 43 12.76 0.12 4.38
N ASP A 44 14.05 0.38 4.16
CA ASP A 44 14.85 1.19 5.08
C ASP A 44 14.35 2.63 5.14
N GLN A 45 13.95 3.20 4.02
CA GLN A 45 13.30 4.51 3.96
C GLN A 45 11.99 4.56 4.75
N VAL A 46 11.13 3.54 4.63
CA VAL A 46 9.86 3.46 5.36
C VAL A 46 10.11 3.27 6.84
N ARG A 47 11.09 2.44 7.22
CA ARG A 47 11.46 2.19 8.63
C ARG A 47 11.81 3.47 9.37
N GLN A 48 12.50 4.41 8.72
CA GLN A 48 12.86 5.71 9.30
C GLN A 48 11.65 6.65 9.49
N GLN A 49 10.55 6.37 8.81
CA GLN A 49 9.33 7.18 8.85
C GLN A 49 8.22 6.56 9.73
N LEU A 50 8.47 5.39 10.33
CA LEU A 50 7.48 4.75 11.20
C LEU A 50 7.11 5.68 12.36
N PRO A 51 5.80 5.76 12.72
CA PRO A 51 5.37 6.59 13.84
C PRO A 51 6.04 6.16 15.15
N LEU A 52 6.66 7.11 15.84
CA LEU A 52 7.26 6.86 17.15
C LEU A 52 6.29 7.28 18.25
N GLY A 53 6.21 6.49 19.32
CA GLY A 53 5.50 6.82 20.54
C GLY A 53 3.97 6.85 20.46
N ARG A 54 3.36 6.41 19.35
CA ARG A 54 1.91 6.34 19.18
C ARG A 54 1.49 5.05 18.47
N PRO A 55 0.27 4.53 18.74
CA PRO A 55 -0.27 3.38 18.04
C PRO A 55 -0.54 3.73 16.56
N PHE A 56 -0.34 2.76 15.66
CA PHE A 56 -0.60 2.93 14.24
C PHE A 56 -0.97 1.63 13.54
N ILE A 57 -1.65 1.77 12.40
CA ILE A 57 -1.88 0.72 11.41
C ILE A 57 -0.96 0.99 10.22
N LEU A 58 -0.37 -0.08 9.68
CA LEU A 58 0.42 -0.02 8.46
C LEU A 58 -0.41 -0.59 7.31
N LEU A 59 -0.61 0.19 6.25
CA LEU A 59 -1.29 -0.25 5.03
C LEU A 59 -0.28 -0.34 3.89
N GLY A 60 -0.21 -1.51 3.24
CA GLY A 60 0.57 -1.72 2.02
C GLY A 60 -0.34 -1.98 0.82
N GLU A 61 -0.33 -1.08 -0.16
CA GLU A 61 -1.07 -1.23 -1.41
C GLU A 61 -0.18 -1.86 -2.49
N SER A 62 -0.68 -2.89 -3.16
CA SER A 62 -0.07 -3.47 -4.36
C SER A 62 1.43 -3.76 -4.18
N PHE A 63 2.30 -3.02 -4.86
CA PHE A 63 3.76 -3.09 -4.77
C PHE A 63 4.29 -3.06 -3.32
N SER A 64 3.65 -2.30 -2.44
CA SER A 64 4.13 -2.12 -1.06
C SER A 64 3.73 -3.23 -0.08
N GLY A 65 2.96 -4.23 -0.49
CA GLY A 65 2.62 -5.34 0.41
C GLY A 65 3.83 -6.05 0.99
N PRO A 66 4.83 -6.48 0.19
CA PRO A 66 6.05 -7.10 0.71
C PRO A 66 6.82 -6.21 1.70
N ILE A 67 6.86 -4.90 1.47
CA ILE A 67 7.47 -3.93 2.41
C ILE A 67 6.70 -3.93 3.74
N ALA A 68 5.36 -3.78 3.67
CA ALA A 68 4.51 -3.74 4.85
C ALA A 68 4.58 -5.04 5.66
N ILE A 69 4.59 -6.20 4.99
CA ILE A 69 4.75 -7.53 5.59
C ILE A 69 6.10 -7.63 6.32
N SER A 70 7.19 -7.23 5.66
CA SER A 70 8.53 -7.33 6.24
C SER A 70 8.69 -6.41 7.46
N LEU A 71 8.19 -5.17 7.36
CA LEU A 71 8.22 -4.23 8.49
C LEU A 71 7.33 -4.69 9.66
N ALA A 72 6.15 -5.26 9.38
CA ALA A 72 5.29 -5.80 10.44
C ALA A 72 5.94 -7.01 11.14
N ALA A 73 6.69 -7.84 10.41
CA ALA A 73 7.46 -8.95 10.97
C ALA A 73 8.60 -8.51 11.90
N ASP A 74 9.11 -7.29 11.73
CA ASP A 74 10.11 -6.67 12.62
C ASP A 74 9.47 -6.14 13.93
N ARG A 75 8.13 -6.18 14.05
CA ARG A 75 7.34 -5.79 15.24
C ARG A 75 7.66 -4.39 15.77
N PRO A 76 7.56 -3.35 14.94
CA PRO A 76 7.88 -2.00 15.37
C PRO A 76 6.94 -1.57 16.52
N ALA A 77 7.49 -0.84 17.47
CA ALA A 77 6.74 -0.35 18.62
C ALA A 77 5.55 0.50 18.15
N GLY A 78 4.37 0.23 18.71
CA GLY A 78 3.13 0.95 18.35
C GLY A 78 2.36 0.36 17.17
N LEU A 79 2.90 -0.58 16.42
CA LEU A 79 2.11 -1.27 15.37
C LEU A 79 0.97 -2.06 16.02
N ARG A 80 -0.28 -1.78 15.61
CA ARG A 80 -1.49 -2.43 16.12
C ARG A 80 -2.17 -3.34 15.10
N GLY A 81 -1.97 -3.08 13.82
CA GLY A 81 -2.57 -3.87 12.76
C GLY A 81 -1.86 -3.67 11.42
N LEU A 82 -1.98 -4.67 10.56
CA LEU A 82 -1.49 -4.66 9.19
C LEU A 82 -2.66 -4.72 8.23
N VAL A 83 -2.72 -3.81 7.26
CA VAL A 83 -3.67 -3.87 6.16
C VAL A 83 -2.92 -4.10 4.86
N LEU A 84 -3.36 -5.06 4.08
CA LEU A 84 -2.84 -5.38 2.77
C LEU A 84 -3.95 -5.20 1.74
N CYS A 85 -3.70 -4.39 0.71
CA CYS A 85 -4.69 -4.09 -0.32
C CYS A 85 -4.19 -4.49 -1.69
N CYS A 86 -4.92 -5.39 -2.37
CA CYS A 86 -4.64 -5.83 -3.76
C CYS A 86 -3.16 -6.16 -3.96
N THR A 87 -2.58 -6.95 -3.07
CA THR A 87 -1.14 -7.19 -3.01
C THR A 87 -0.76 -8.66 -2.92
N PHE A 88 0.52 -8.93 -2.83
CA PHE A 88 1.12 -10.25 -2.86
C PHE A 88 2.26 -10.33 -1.84
N VAL A 89 2.69 -11.55 -1.52
CA VAL A 89 3.84 -11.81 -0.65
C VAL A 89 5.04 -12.33 -1.45
N ARG A 90 4.81 -12.87 -2.63
CA ARG A 90 5.83 -13.31 -3.59
C ARG A 90 5.38 -12.96 -5.00
N ASN A 91 6.26 -13.11 -5.98
CA ASN A 91 5.94 -12.88 -7.40
C ASN A 91 4.55 -13.43 -7.74
N PRO A 92 3.56 -12.56 -8.08
CA PRO A 92 2.19 -12.99 -8.38
C PRO A 92 2.07 -13.75 -9.71
N HIS A 93 3.07 -13.61 -10.61
CA HIS A 93 3.08 -14.22 -11.94
C HIS A 93 4.41 -14.93 -12.23
N PRO A 94 4.78 -15.99 -11.49
CA PRO A 94 6.09 -16.65 -11.65
C PRO A 94 6.29 -17.22 -13.06
N ARG A 95 5.19 -17.58 -13.75
CA ARG A 95 5.24 -18.07 -15.12
C ARG A 95 5.64 -17.00 -16.15
N LEU A 96 5.60 -15.72 -15.79
CA LEU A 96 6.01 -14.61 -16.64
C LEU A 96 7.43 -14.11 -16.31
N ALA A 97 8.14 -14.73 -15.37
CA ALA A 97 9.48 -14.32 -14.96
C ALA A 97 10.50 -14.33 -16.12
N TRP A 98 10.30 -15.19 -17.12
CA TRP A 98 11.14 -15.22 -18.33
C TRP A 98 11.07 -13.94 -19.16
N LEU A 99 9.98 -13.13 -19.01
CA LEU A 99 9.85 -11.83 -19.68
C LEU A 99 10.73 -10.74 -19.03
N SER A 100 11.42 -11.05 -17.93
CA SER A 100 12.32 -10.11 -17.25
C SER A 100 13.36 -9.48 -18.18
N GLY A 101 13.81 -10.21 -19.21
CA GLY A 101 14.72 -9.70 -20.24
C GLY A 101 14.13 -8.55 -21.07
N LEU A 102 12.80 -8.38 -21.10
CA LEU A 102 12.12 -7.29 -21.80
C LEU A 102 11.93 -6.04 -20.93
N LEU A 103 12.22 -6.11 -19.62
CA LEU A 103 12.09 -4.97 -18.71
C LEU A 103 12.83 -3.70 -19.18
N PRO A 104 14.05 -3.78 -19.77
CA PRO A 104 14.74 -2.60 -20.27
C PRO A 104 13.99 -1.83 -21.35
N LEU A 105 13.04 -2.48 -22.03
CA LEU A 105 12.20 -1.87 -23.06
C LEU A 105 10.97 -1.16 -22.50
N LEU A 106 10.66 -1.36 -21.21
CA LEU A 106 9.48 -0.76 -20.58
C LEU A 106 9.75 0.68 -20.19
N SER A 107 8.85 1.56 -20.61
CA SER A 107 8.83 2.97 -20.23
C SER A 107 7.42 3.38 -19.82
N PRO A 108 7.24 4.07 -18.68
CA PRO A 108 5.92 4.57 -18.27
C PRO A 108 5.27 5.47 -19.33
N ARG A 109 6.08 6.23 -20.06
CA ARG A 109 5.63 7.16 -21.09
C ARG A 109 5.13 6.46 -22.37
N GLN A 110 5.59 5.23 -22.62
CA GLN A 110 5.22 4.43 -23.79
C GLN A 110 4.12 3.43 -23.49
N ALA A 111 3.76 3.24 -22.23
CA ALA A 111 2.69 2.33 -21.87
C ALA A 111 1.36 2.81 -22.46
N PRO A 112 0.63 1.96 -23.21
CA PRO A 112 -0.67 2.31 -23.76
C PRO A 112 -1.65 2.64 -22.62
N ARG A 113 -2.12 3.89 -22.56
CA ARG A 113 -3.02 4.37 -21.49
C ARG A 113 -4.28 3.50 -21.38
N ALA A 114 -4.84 3.08 -22.54
CA ALA A 114 -6.00 2.20 -22.58
C ALA A 114 -5.72 0.85 -21.91
N LEU A 115 -4.53 0.28 -22.12
CA LEU A 115 -4.13 -0.98 -21.50
C LEU A 115 -3.98 -0.82 -19.98
N LEU A 116 -3.32 0.25 -19.51
CA LEU A 116 -3.17 0.55 -18.08
C LEU A 116 -4.55 0.74 -17.42
N SER A 117 -5.42 1.55 -18.05
CA SER A 117 -6.79 1.73 -17.59
C SER A 117 -7.53 0.40 -17.48
N GLN A 118 -7.43 -0.44 -18.50
CA GLN A 118 -8.11 -1.74 -18.55
C GLN A 118 -7.59 -2.72 -17.47
N LEU A 119 -6.29 -2.71 -17.19
CA LEU A 119 -5.68 -3.58 -16.17
C LEU A 119 -5.95 -3.08 -14.74
N LEU A 120 -5.84 -1.77 -14.52
CA LEU A 120 -5.89 -1.18 -13.19
C LEU A 120 -7.31 -0.80 -12.76
N LEU A 121 -8.16 -0.37 -13.69
CA LEU A 121 -9.50 0.15 -13.41
C LEU A 121 -10.63 -0.70 -14.02
N GLY A 122 -10.38 -1.35 -15.16
CA GLY A 122 -11.39 -2.15 -15.84
C GLY A 122 -12.68 -1.36 -16.11
N ARG A 123 -13.85 -1.93 -15.75
CA ARG A 123 -15.17 -1.27 -15.90
C ARG A 123 -15.40 -0.10 -14.93
N PHE A 124 -14.54 0.09 -13.92
CA PHE A 124 -14.63 1.19 -12.97
C PHE A 124 -13.89 2.44 -13.43
N ALA A 125 -13.32 2.41 -14.64
CA ALA A 125 -12.60 3.54 -15.20
C ALA A 125 -13.50 4.76 -15.35
N THR A 126 -13.05 5.89 -14.83
CA THR A 126 -13.64 7.21 -15.06
C THR A 126 -12.59 8.14 -15.64
N PRO A 127 -12.96 9.24 -16.32
CA PRO A 127 -11.99 10.22 -16.79
C PRO A 127 -11.07 10.73 -15.68
N ALA A 128 -11.61 10.99 -14.48
CA ALA A 128 -10.85 11.47 -13.33
C ALA A 128 -9.83 10.44 -12.84
N LEU A 129 -10.23 9.15 -12.68
CA LEU A 129 -9.31 8.09 -12.26
C LEU A 129 -8.22 7.82 -13.31
N ASN A 130 -8.56 7.86 -14.60
CA ASN A 130 -7.59 7.73 -15.66
C ASN A 130 -6.56 8.87 -15.66
N GLN A 131 -7.02 10.11 -15.44
CA GLN A 131 -6.13 11.26 -15.32
C GLN A 131 -5.22 11.13 -14.10
N ALA A 132 -5.77 10.75 -12.93
CA ALA A 132 -4.99 10.54 -11.72
C ALA A 132 -3.89 9.47 -11.90
N LEU A 133 -4.18 8.37 -12.60
CA LEU A 133 -3.17 7.35 -12.95
C LEU A 133 -2.06 7.92 -13.83
N VAL A 134 -2.43 8.71 -14.85
CA VAL A 134 -1.46 9.36 -15.74
C VAL A 134 -0.56 10.30 -14.95
N ASP A 135 -1.14 11.14 -14.10
CA ASP A 135 -0.41 12.14 -13.30
C ASP A 135 0.52 11.46 -12.27
N ALA A 136 0.06 10.38 -11.63
CA ALA A 136 0.87 9.62 -10.68
C ALA A 136 2.09 8.92 -11.34
N LEU A 137 1.93 8.45 -12.58
CA LEU A 137 3.00 7.77 -13.32
C LEU A 137 3.93 8.72 -14.07
N ALA A 138 3.50 9.94 -14.38
CA ALA A 138 4.25 10.90 -15.19
C ALA A 138 5.66 11.24 -14.63
N PRO A 139 5.86 11.38 -13.30
CA PRO A 139 7.17 11.65 -12.73
C PRO A 139 8.11 10.44 -12.73
N LEU A 140 7.57 9.22 -12.90
CA LEU A 140 8.34 7.99 -12.74
C LEU A 140 9.33 7.78 -13.88
N SER A 141 10.61 7.62 -13.57
CA SER A 141 11.62 7.29 -14.59
C SER A 141 11.51 5.84 -15.05
N SER A 142 11.91 5.56 -16.30
CA SER A 142 11.94 4.19 -16.81
C SER A 142 12.84 3.29 -15.97
N ALA A 143 13.99 3.79 -15.52
CA ALA A 143 14.91 3.05 -14.66
C ALA A 143 14.25 2.69 -13.31
N THR A 144 13.50 3.61 -12.71
CA THR A 144 12.77 3.37 -11.45
C THR A 144 11.66 2.34 -11.65
N LEU A 145 10.86 2.45 -12.71
CA LEU A 145 9.84 1.45 -13.04
C LEU A 145 10.45 0.06 -13.21
N GLN A 146 11.53 -0.04 -13.98
CA GLN A 146 12.23 -1.31 -14.23
C GLN A 146 12.79 -1.92 -12.95
N ALA A 147 13.39 -1.11 -12.07
CA ALA A 147 13.90 -1.57 -10.78
C ALA A 147 12.78 -2.12 -9.89
N ARG A 148 11.63 -1.43 -9.81
CA ARG A 148 10.45 -1.87 -9.05
C ARG A 148 9.84 -3.14 -9.63
N LEU A 149 9.69 -3.24 -10.96
CA LEU A 149 9.21 -4.45 -11.61
C LEU A 149 10.14 -5.64 -11.38
N ARG A 150 11.46 -5.43 -11.46
CA ARG A 150 12.43 -6.47 -11.14
C ARG A 150 12.29 -6.93 -9.68
N ALA A 151 12.14 -5.98 -8.75
CA ALA A 151 11.91 -6.30 -7.35
C ALA A 151 10.66 -7.18 -7.16
N VAL A 152 9.55 -6.92 -7.88
CA VAL A 152 8.34 -7.77 -7.87
C VAL A 152 8.61 -9.18 -8.37
N LEU A 153 9.44 -9.33 -9.41
CA LEU A 153 9.77 -10.65 -9.95
C LEU A 153 10.60 -11.50 -8.99
N ASP A 154 11.45 -10.84 -8.18
CA ASP A 154 12.44 -11.51 -7.33
C ASP A 154 11.94 -11.67 -5.87
N VAL A 155 10.80 -11.06 -5.50
CA VAL A 155 10.34 -11.04 -4.11
C VAL A 155 9.81 -12.38 -3.62
N ASP A 156 10.25 -12.76 -2.42
CA ASP A 156 9.57 -13.74 -1.56
C ASP A 156 9.69 -13.29 -0.10
N ALA A 157 8.59 -12.76 0.43
CA ALA A 157 8.44 -12.35 1.83
C ALA A 157 7.61 -13.37 2.64
N THR A 158 7.40 -14.58 2.13
CA THR A 158 6.55 -15.61 2.77
C THR A 158 7.02 -15.93 4.19
N GLY A 159 8.35 -16.03 4.42
CA GLY A 159 8.93 -16.30 5.74
C GLY A 159 8.68 -15.20 6.79
N HIS A 160 8.28 -14.00 6.36
CA HIS A 160 7.95 -12.89 7.26
C HIS A 160 6.53 -13.01 7.83
N LEU A 161 5.59 -13.61 7.10
CA LEU A 161 4.18 -13.72 7.53
C LEU A 161 4.02 -14.41 8.89
N GLN A 162 4.76 -15.49 9.14
CA GLN A 162 4.70 -16.26 10.39
C GLN A 162 5.18 -15.47 11.62
N ARG A 163 5.93 -14.39 11.42
CA ARG A 163 6.45 -13.54 12.49
C ARG A 163 5.54 -12.37 12.85
N ILE A 164 4.49 -12.12 12.04
CA ILE A 164 3.51 -11.07 12.29
C ILE A 164 2.65 -11.47 13.49
N GLN A 165 2.56 -10.59 14.48
CA GLN A 165 1.81 -10.82 15.72
C GLN A 165 0.62 -9.88 15.89
N VAL A 166 0.36 -9.03 14.91
CA VAL A 166 -0.80 -8.13 14.90
C VAL A 166 -1.88 -8.66 13.97
N PRO A 167 -3.17 -8.33 14.20
CA PRO A 167 -4.23 -8.65 13.27
C PRO A 167 -3.93 -8.15 11.85
N LEU A 168 -4.31 -8.95 10.85
CA LEU A 168 -4.12 -8.65 9.43
C LEU A 168 -5.47 -8.59 8.72
N LEU A 169 -5.75 -7.43 8.09
CA LEU A 169 -6.87 -7.26 7.18
C LEU A 169 -6.37 -7.27 5.73
N TYR A 170 -6.93 -8.14 4.90
CA TYR A 170 -6.68 -8.13 3.46
C TYR A 170 -7.90 -7.56 2.71
N LEU A 171 -7.71 -6.47 1.99
CA LEU A 171 -8.71 -5.90 1.08
C LEU A 171 -8.49 -6.50 -0.32
N GLN A 172 -9.41 -7.33 -0.75
CA GLN A 172 -9.35 -8.04 -2.03
C GLN A 172 -10.31 -7.41 -3.04
N ALA A 173 -9.80 -7.05 -4.20
CA ALA A 173 -10.64 -6.64 -5.33
C ALA A 173 -11.18 -7.87 -6.06
N ALA A 174 -12.49 -7.90 -6.30
CA ALA A 174 -13.15 -9.00 -6.99
C ALA A 174 -12.74 -9.10 -8.48
N GLU A 175 -12.38 -7.96 -9.07
CA GLU A 175 -11.99 -7.84 -10.47
C GLU A 175 -10.53 -7.43 -10.64
N ASP A 176 -9.66 -7.83 -9.71
CA ASP A 176 -8.22 -7.60 -9.85
C ASP A 176 -7.65 -8.41 -11.04
N ARG A 177 -7.07 -7.69 -12.00
CA ARG A 177 -6.45 -8.29 -13.19
C ARG A 177 -4.94 -8.39 -13.11
N LEU A 178 -4.34 -7.82 -12.03
CA LEU A 178 -2.90 -7.84 -11.81
C LEU A 178 -2.49 -8.80 -10.70
N VAL A 179 -3.26 -8.87 -9.62
CA VAL A 179 -2.96 -9.76 -8.50
C VAL A 179 -4.01 -10.86 -8.44
N PRO A 180 -3.63 -12.12 -8.71
CA PRO A 180 -4.55 -13.24 -8.67
C PRO A 180 -5.09 -13.47 -7.24
N ALA A 181 -6.32 -13.95 -7.15
CA ALA A 181 -6.96 -14.26 -5.87
C ALA A 181 -6.16 -15.25 -4.99
N ASP A 182 -5.31 -16.07 -5.61
CA ASP A 182 -4.41 -17.00 -4.92
C ASP A 182 -3.37 -16.30 -4.04
N ALA A 183 -3.06 -15.03 -4.32
CA ALA A 183 -2.16 -14.25 -3.48
C ALA A 183 -2.73 -14.05 -2.06
N ALA A 184 -4.03 -13.76 -1.93
CA ALA A 184 -4.70 -13.65 -0.64
C ALA A 184 -4.70 -15.00 0.10
N ARG A 185 -5.01 -16.10 -0.59
CA ARG A 185 -4.97 -17.46 0.00
C ARG A 185 -3.59 -17.86 0.49
N LEU A 186 -2.55 -17.43 -0.22
CA LEU A 186 -1.18 -17.68 0.19
C LEU A 186 -0.84 -16.92 1.48
N ILE A 187 -1.23 -15.65 1.57
CA ILE A 187 -1.03 -14.83 2.77
C ILE A 187 -1.80 -15.43 3.95
N GLU A 188 -3.08 -15.77 3.78
CA GLU A 188 -3.92 -16.43 4.78
C GLU A 188 -3.26 -17.68 5.36
N ARG A 189 -2.72 -18.56 4.49
CA ARG A 189 -2.08 -19.82 4.89
C ARG A 189 -0.95 -19.64 5.91
N TYR A 190 -0.21 -18.54 5.83
CA TYR A 190 0.96 -18.28 6.65
C TYR A 190 0.75 -17.20 7.72
N SER A 191 -0.44 -16.61 7.79
CA SER A 191 -0.80 -15.59 8.80
C SER A 191 -1.55 -16.22 9.96
N GLY A 192 -1.46 -15.59 11.14
CA GLY A 192 -2.22 -15.99 12.33
C GLY A 192 -3.64 -15.42 12.30
N ASP A 193 -3.83 -14.20 12.83
CA ASP A 193 -5.12 -13.48 12.81
C ASP A 193 -5.31 -12.80 11.46
N PHE A 194 -6.02 -13.45 10.55
CA PHE A 194 -6.25 -13.00 9.18
C PHE A 194 -7.73 -12.81 8.90
N ARG A 195 -8.08 -11.67 8.31
CA ARG A 195 -9.42 -11.38 7.81
C ARG A 195 -9.33 -10.90 6.37
N CYS A 196 -10.16 -11.44 5.49
CA CYS A 196 -10.27 -11.00 4.11
C CYS A 196 -11.63 -10.34 3.87
N LEU A 197 -11.60 -9.10 3.37
CA LEU A 197 -12.78 -8.40 2.87
C LEU A 197 -12.67 -8.28 1.36
N ARG A 198 -13.58 -8.94 0.65
CA ARG A 198 -13.66 -8.86 -0.81
C ARG A 198 -14.68 -7.80 -1.23
N LEU A 199 -14.24 -6.85 -2.08
CA LEU A 199 -15.06 -5.76 -2.58
C LEU A 199 -15.18 -5.87 -4.11
N GLU A 200 -16.34 -5.47 -4.65
CA GLU A 200 -16.57 -5.31 -6.07
C GLU A 200 -15.78 -4.10 -6.58
N ALA A 201 -14.52 -4.33 -6.90
CA ALA A 201 -13.53 -3.31 -7.22
C ALA A 201 -12.49 -3.85 -8.22
N PRO A 202 -11.79 -2.97 -8.94
CA PRO A 202 -10.64 -3.30 -9.76
C PRO A 202 -9.37 -3.33 -8.89
N HIS A 203 -8.18 -3.51 -9.52
CA HIS A 203 -6.89 -3.45 -8.83
C HIS A 203 -6.71 -2.15 -8.01
N CYS A 204 -7.07 -0.99 -8.57
CA CYS A 204 -7.10 0.29 -7.86
C CYS A 204 -8.34 0.38 -6.95
N LEU A 205 -8.43 -0.51 -5.95
CA LEU A 205 -9.57 -0.65 -5.06
C LEU A 205 -9.80 0.62 -4.23
N LEU A 206 -8.73 1.15 -3.62
CA LEU A 206 -8.81 2.31 -2.74
C LEU A 206 -9.25 3.58 -3.46
N GLN A 207 -8.99 3.65 -4.77
CA GLN A 207 -9.36 4.76 -5.65
C GLN A 207 -10.78 4.62 -6.19
N ALA A 208 -11.18 3.39 -6.51
CA ALA A 208 -12.48 3.11 -7.13
C ALA A 208 -13.61 2.92 -6.11
N ARG A 209 -13.28 2.50 -4.88
CA ARG A 209 -14.21 2.24 -3.77
C ARG A 209 -13.74 2.88 -2.47
N PRO A 210 -13.47 4.19 -2.46
CA PRO A 210 -12.86 4.86 -1.31
C PRO A 210 -13.73 4.80 -0.05
N HIS A 211 -15.05 4.91 -0.16
CA HIS A 211 -15.96 4.89 0.99
C HIS A 211 -16.04 3.50 1.63
N GLU A 212 -16.16 2.44 0.82
CA GLU A 212 -16.19 1.06 1.32
C GLU A 212 -14.83 0.68 1.95
N ALA A 213 -13.73 1.15 1.34
CA ALA A 213 -12.40 0.97 1.91
C ALA A 213 -12.23 1.73 3.23
N ALA A 214 -12.69 2.98 3.31
CA ALA A 214 -12.65 3.79 4.53
C ALA A 214 -13.43 3.11 5.67
N GLN A 215 -14.67 2.66 5.42
CA GLN A 215 -15.48 1.93 6.40
C GLN A 215 -14.77 0.66 6.91
N ALA A 216 -14.12 -0.08 6.01
CA ALA A 216 -13.34 -1.27 6.39
C ALA A 216 -12.16 -0.91 7.30
N LEU A 217 -11.43 0.16 6.97
CA LEU A 217 -10.28 0.64 7.74
C LEU A 217 -10.69 1.17 9.12
N GLU A 218 -11.77 1.93 9.20
CA GLU A 218 -12.34 2.43 10.46
C GLU A 218 -12.81 1.27 11.37
N GLY A 219 -13.53 0.30 10.79
CA GLY A 219 -13.92 -0.91 11.50
C GLY A 219 -12.72 -1.69 12.02
N PHE A 220 -11.69 -1.85 11.20
CA PHE A 220 -10.45 -2.51 11.60
C PHE A 220 -9.69 -1.73 12.67
N ALA A 221 -9.59 -0.40 12.55
CA ALA A 221 -8.96 0.46 13.54
C ALA A 221 -9.58 0.28 14.93
N LYS A 222 -10.91 0.26 15.02
CA LYS A 222 -11.65 0.00 16.27
C LYS A 222 -11.31 -1.38 16.85
N THR A 223 -11.19 -2.41 16.02
CA THR A 223 -10.86 -3.78 16.50
C THR A 223 -9.44 -3.89 17.05
N VAL A 224 -8.51 -3.04 16.62
CA VAL A 224 -7.12 -3.04 17.09
C VAL A 224 -6.82 -1.94 18.11
N GLY A 225 -7.87 -1.29 18.64
CA GLY A 225 -7.76 -0.30 19.73
C GLY A 225 -7.13 1.01 19.27
N ILE A 226 -7.42 1.46 18.05
CA ILE A 226 -7.09 2.81 17.57
C ILE A 226 -8.39 3.59 17.49
N ASP A 227 -8.66 4.37 18.54
CA ASP A 227 -9.83 5.23 18.64
C ASP A 227 -9.49 6.69 18.30
N GLN A 228 -10.51 7.48 17.95
CA GLN A 228 -10.39 8.92 17.65
C GLN A 228 -9.80 9.76 18.81
N GLY A 229 -9.82 9.24 20.05
CA GLY A 229 -9.39 9.93 21.26
C GLY A 229 -7.87 10.08 21.43
N ASP A 230 -7.05 9.23 20.84
CA ASP A 230 -5.59 9.25 21.02
C ASP A 230 -4.87 10.40 20.28
N GLN A 231 -5.61 11.25 19.55
CA GLN A 231 -5.06 12.32 18.72
C GLN A 231 -4.90 13.66 19.43
N VAL A 232 -5.51 13.85 20.61
CA VAL A 232 -5.57 15.16 21.29
C VAL A 232 -4.38 15.37 22.26
N ALA A 233 -3.70 14.33 22.71
CA ALA A 233 -2.63 14.43 23.71
C ALA A 233 -1.31 15.07 23.19
N GLY A 234 -1.17 15.29 21.89
CA GLY A 234 0.06 15.83 21.27
C GLY A 234 0.13 17.35 21.09
N ARG A 235 -0.92 18.10 21.45
CA ARG A 235 -1.00 19.57 21.18
C ARG A 235 -0.91 20.49 22.41
N SER A 236 -0.64 19.98 23.60
CA SER A 236 -0.68 20.79 24.83
C SER A 236 0.61 20.73 25.65
N THR A 237 1.76 21.10 25.05
CA THR A 237 2.92 21.56 25.85
C THR A 237 3.78 22.52 25.02
N SER A 238 3.25 23.70 24.71
CA SER A 238 4.11 24.85 24.36
C SER A 238 3.30 26.14 24.49
N SER A 239 3.14 26.62 25.72
CA SER A 239 3.00 28.02 26.04
C SER A 239 2.66 28.18 27.53
N ARG A 240 3.63 28.21 28.40
CA ARG A 240 3.57 29.09 29.58
C ARG A 240 4.94 29.75 29.69
N GLY A 241 4.89 30.99 29.31
CA GLY A 241 5.98 31.89 29.39
C GLY A 241 6.42 32.14 30.84
N CYS A 242 7.64 32.53 31.02
CA CYS A 242 8.09 33.32 32.15
C CYS A 242 8.07 34.77 31.73
N SER A 243 7.13 35.50 32.32
CA SER A 243 7.30 36.93 32.60
C SER A 243 7.90 37.01 34.00
N GLU A 244 9.09 37.55 34.06
CA GLU A 244 9.59 38.49 35.11
C GLU A 244 11.03 38.86 34.75
#